data_46f9636b607dd85da0909693c7015a34
#
_entry.id   46f9636b607dd85da0909693c7015a34
#
_cell.length_a   1.000
_cell.length_b   1.000
_cell.length_c   1.000
_cell.angle_alpha   90.00
_cell.angle_beta   90.00
_cell.angle_gamma   90.00
#
_symmetry.space_group_name_H-M   'P 1'
#
loop_
_entity.id
_entity.type
_entity.pdbx_description
1 polymer ?
#
loop_
_entity_poly.entity_id
_entity_poly.type
_entity_poly.pdbx_seq_one_letter_code
_entity_poly.pdbx_strand_id
1 'polypeptide(L)'
;MGGWRDVRPIGRGESGPVSRILFVMLHPGFVRYYEGALHALAAAGHQVHVAFEVSRTKLGEDETARRLAALSPRITCWTTPERVESVREFLARADRTATRSGDVHRPSTRQEAREEAWESLATTVRLVLDYLRFFEPAFANAEKLRLRAEKRLPRVYVSLVTGVTRGGAWARSVLSASLRLVERLIPTRPALEAFISEHNPDLLLVTPLIELGSQQVDYVKCAAGLGVRSALCVASWDNLTSKGLVRVPPDHVIVWNEAQKREAVELHGVAPETVVITGAQVFDQWFEGKPSRSREGFCRTVGLDPDRPFVLYVGSSIFIAPDEVSFAERWVLALRASADPAVAQLGALIRPHPANSRQWRAFDAAGLGNVALFPPIGTDPTSPDFRRDYFDSLYYSAAVVGINTSAQLEAGILDRPVFTIRAPEFAHAQAGTLHFQHLVHSHGGLVQAADGLHEHVRQLAAAVGGPSSAGAAHRDFVRWFIRPHGLDVPVSPLFARAIDELQRLPRPSPRGDTWLVVAARPVALGLAYVAHTLAEDRPLWVYALRPFLTATVWAWAVVVRMQDAWRRFSGSGVKRMRRSVYRVWYESSQEVGKRVRRANKKLAKRIRSAGVAVKRVARRAGV
;
A
#
# COMPACT_ATOMS: atom_id res chain seq x y z
N MET A 1 21.20 -18.31 18.82
CA MET A 1 21.24 -19.14 17.60
C MET A 1 20.29 -20.32 17.79
N GLY A 2 19.06 -20.16 17.42
CA GLY A 2 18.02 -21.19 17.39
C GLY A 2 17.41 -21.18 15.99
N GLY A 3 18.02 -21.96 15.09
CA GLY A 3 17.61 -22.00 13.70
C GLY A 3 16.30 -22.76 13.53
N TRP A 4 15.47 -22.28 12.66
CA TRP A 4 14.27 -22.92 12.08
C TRP A 4 14.62 -24.18 11.25
N ARG A 5 15.58 -25.00 11.72
CA ARG A 5 15.95 -26.27 11.10
C ARG A 5 15.21 -27.38 11.83
N ASP A 6 14.25 -27.96 11.20
CA ASP A 6 13.45 -29.15 11.51
C ASP A 6 11.95 -28.88 11.63
N VAL A 7 11.34 -28.61 10.47
CA VAL A 7 9.89 -28.73 10.34
C VAL A 7 9.55 -30.21 10.33
N ARG A 8 9.23 -30.78 11.50
CA ARG A 8 8.66 -32.14 11.58
C ARG A 8 7.26 -32.14 10.99
N PRO A 9 6.85 -33.21 10.29
CA PRO A 9 5.46 -33.34 9.84
C PRO A 9 4.51 -33.37 11.05
N ILE A 10 3.36 -32.70 10.89
CA ILE A 10 2.37 -32.52 11.95
C ILE A 10 1.84 -33.88 12.41
N GLY A 11 2.16 -34.27 13.64
CA GLY A 11 1.36 -35.23 14.40
C GLY A 11 -0.02 -34.59 14.67
N ARG A 12 -1.10 -35.30 14.34
CA ARG A 12 -2.46 -34.94 14.77
C ARG A 12 -2.48 -34.96 16.30
N GLY A 13 -2.54 -33.80 16.97
CA GLY A 13 -2.79 -33.85 18.38
C GLY A 13 -2.39 -32.72 19.32
N GLU A 14 -1.96 -31.53 18.86
CA GLU A 14 -1.84 -30.39 19.78
C GLU A 14 -2.44 -29.14 19.13
N SER A 15 -3.74 -28.93 19.32
CA SER A 15 -4.35 -27.63 19.09
C SER A 15 -3.77 -26.63 20.07
N GLY A 16 -3.11 -25.59 19.57
CA GLY A 16 -2.65 -24.46 20.37
C GLY A 16 -3.83 -23.76 21.09
N PRO A 17 -3.57 -22.87 22.03
CA PRO A 17 -4.64 -22.12 22.69
C PRO A 17 -5.47 -21.35 21.64
N VAL A 18 -6.79 -21.45 21.76
CA VAL A 18 -7.74 -20.67 20.94
C VAL A 18 -7.50 -19.18 21.17
N SER A 19 -7.21 -18.44 20.13
CA SER A 19 -6.85 -17.03 20.22
C SER A 19 -7.80 -16.16 19.41
N ARG A 20 -7.90 -14.90 19.82
CA ARG A 20 -8.62 -13.84 19.10
C ARG A 20 -7.65 -13.07 18.25
N ILE A 21 -7.88 -13.05 16.96
CA ILE A 21 -7.05 -12.40 15.97
C ILE A 21 -7.84 -11.24 15.37
N LEU A 22 -7.32 -10.02 15.49
CA LEU A 22 -7.86 -8.87 14.75
C LEU A 22 -7.02 -8.66 13.49
N PHE A 23 -7.63 -8.91 12.32
CA PHE A 23 -6.95 -8.75 11.03
C PHE A 23 -7.47 -7.49 10.31
N VAL A 24 -6.69 -6.42 10.37
CA VAL A 24 -7.02 -5.15 9.72
C VAL A 24 -6.54 -5.18 8.26
N MET A 25 -7.46 -5.03 7.34
CA MET A 25 -7.23 -4.96 5.90
C MET A 25 -7.65 -3.61 5.36
N LEU A 26 -6.89 -3.07 4.40
CA LEU A 26 -7.15 -1.75 3.83
C LEU A 26 -8.55 -1.63 3.19
N HIS A 27 -9.01 -2.69 2.52
CA HIS A 27 -10.34 -2.79 1.91
C HIS A 27 -10.68 -4.27 1.60
N PRO A 28 -11.95 -4.62 1.34
CA PRO A 28 -12.39 -6.00 1.09
C PRO A 28 -11.64 -6.75 -0.01
N GLY A 29 -11.12 -6.04 -1.02
CA GLY A 29 -10.31 -6.66 -2.08
C GLY A 29 -9.01 -7.36 -1.61
N PHE A 30 -8.56 -7.10 -0.35
CA PHE A 30 -7.42 -7.81 0.22
C PHE A 30 -7.75 -9.22 0.70
N VAL A 31 -9.02 -9.54 0.92
CA VAL A 31 -9.45 -10.89 1.34
C VAL A 31 -8.95 -11.97 0.39
N ARG A 32 -8.94 -11.70 -0.91
CA ARG A 32 -8.46 -12.65 -1.94
C ARG A 32 -7.03 -13.16 -1.71
N TYR A 33 -6.20 -12.37 -1.01
CA TYR A 33 -4.81 -12.76 -0.71
C TYR A 33 -4.70 -13.69 0.50
N TYR A 34 -5.76 -13.77 1.32
CA TYR A 34 -5.73 -14.45 2.61
C TYR A 34 -6.87 -15.44 2.82
N GLU A 35 -7.73 -15.70 1.81
CA GLU A 35 -8.93 -16.55 1.96
C GLU A 35 -8.56 -17.94 2.50
N GLY A 36 -7.56 -18.61 1.91
CA GLY A 36 -7.04 -19.89 2.39
C GLY A 36 -6.44 -19.80 3.81
N ALA A 37 -5.69 -18.73 4.10
CA ALA A 37 -5.11 -18.51 5.41
C ALA A 37 -6.19 -18.24 6.49
N LEU A 38 -7.23 -17.47 6.17
CA LEU A 38 -8.37 -17.23 7.06
C LEU A 38 -9.11 -18.55 7.37
N HIS A 39 -9.33 -19.38 6.35
CA HIS A 39 -9.90 -20.70 6.54
C HIS A 39 -9.02 -21.58 7.43
N ALA A 40 -7.71 -21.61 7.19
CA ALA A 40 -6.76 -22.39 8.00
C ALA A 40 -6.73 -21.94 9.47
N LEU A 41 -6.75 -20.63 9.73
CA LEU A 41 -6.84 -20.07 11.09
C LEU A 41 -8.13 -20.48 11.79
N ALA A 42 -9.27 -20.36 11.10
CA ALA A 42 -10.56 -20.76 11.66
C ALA A 42 -10.63 -22.28 11.90
N ALA A 43 -10.05 -23.10 11.02
CA ALA A 43 -9.96 -24.56 11.18
C ALA A 43 -9.04 -24.94 12.35
N ALA A 44 -7.98 -24.15 12.64
CA ALA A 44 -7.15 -24.30 13.83
C ALA A 44 -7.86 -23.88 15.13
N GLY A 45 -9.08 -23.33 15.05
CA GLY A 45 -9.91 -23.00 16.20
C GLY A 45 -9.92 -21.52 16.59
N HIS A 46 -9.11 -20.67 15.94
CA HIS A 46 -9.03 -19.24 16.25
C HIS A 46 -10.31 -18.48 15.90
N GLN A 47 -10.59 -17.42 16.65
CA GLN A 47 -11.59 -16.41 16.31
C GLN A 47 -10.90 -15.31 15.51
N VAL A 48 -11.34 -15.09 14.28
CA VAL A 48 -10.72 -14.11 13.38
C VAL A 48 -11.72 -12.97 13.11
N HIS A 49 -11.39 -11.77 13.59
CA HIS A 49 -12.13 -10.55 13.36
C HIS A 49 -11.46 -9.80 12.21
N VAL A 50 -12.04 -9.86 11.02
CA VAL A 50 -11.53 -9.12 9.85
C VAL A 50 -12.14 -7.73 9.86
N ALA A 51 -11.30 -6.70 9.91
CA ALA A 51 -11.74 -5.30 9.93
C ALA A 51 -11.26 -4.55 8.69
N PHE A 52 -12.17 -3.83 8.02
CA PHE A 52 -11.88 -3.01 6.84
C PHE A 52 -11.88 -1.53 7.16
N GLU A 53 -11.00 -0.74 6.54
CA GLU A 53 -11.03 0.70 6.66
C GLU A 53 -12.21 1.28 5.87
N VAL A 54 -13.10 2.01 6.56
CA VAL A 54 -14.40 2.51 6.05
C VAL A 54 -14.27 3.42 4.82
N SER A 55 -13.18 4.15 4.70
CA SER A 55 -13.08 5.26 3.74
C SER A 55 -12.91 4.86 2.28
N ARG A 56 -12.79 3.58 1.95
CA ARG A 56 -12.30 3.18 0.62
C ARG A 56 -13.21 2.32 -0.24
N THR A 57 -14.31 1.75 0.28
CA THR A 57 -15.19 0.95 -0.57
C THR A 57 -16.64 0.92 -0.08
N LYS A 58 -17.53 1.46 -0.88
CA LYS A 58 -18.98 1.20 -0.79
C LYS A 58 -19.45 0.05 -1.69
N LEU A 59 -18.55 -0.65 -2.38
CA LEU A 59 -18.87 -1.70 -3.35
C LEU A 59 -18.31 -3.04 -2.85
N GLY A 60 -19.20 -4.00 -2.58
CA GLY A 60 -18.86 -5.40 -2.30
C GLY A 60 -18.58 -5.74 -0.83
N GLU A 61 -18.77 -4.84 0.13
CA GLU A 61 -18.55 -5.12 1.56
C GLU A 61 -19.50 -6.21 2.07
N ASP A 62 -20.79 -6.11 1.78
CA ASP A 62 -21.79 -7.09 2.23
C ASP A 62 -21.58 -8.48 1.60
N GLU A 63 -21.15 -8.54 0.35
CA GLU A 63 -20.88 -9.81 -0.32
C GLU A 63 -19.59 -10.44 0.21
N THR A 64 -18.56 -9.66 0.42
CA THR A 64 -17.29 -10.14 1.02
C THR A 64 -17.53 -10.62 2.45
N ALA A 65 -18.30 -9.90 3.26
CA ALA A 65 -18.68 -10.29 4.61
C ALA A 65 -19.47 -11.60 4.62
N ARG A 66 -20.46 -11.73 3.73
CA ARG A 66 -21.24 -12.98 3.57
C ARG A 66 -20.36 -14.15 3.16
N ARG A 67 -19.44 -13.94 2.20
CA ARG A 67 -18.51 -14.97 1.75
C ARG A 67 -17.57 -15.43 2.86
N LEU A 68 -17.03 -14.50 3.65
CA LEU A 68 -16.17 -14.82 4.79
C LEU A 68 -16.94 -15.57 5.90
N ALA A 69 -18.15 -15.12 6.23
CA ALA A 69 -19.01 -15.81 7.20
C ALA A 69 -19.37 -17.23 6.74
N ALA A 70 -19.51 -17.46 5.43
CA ALA A 70 -19.76 -18.78 4.86
C ALA A 70 -18.53 -19.72 4.96
N LEU A 71 -17.30 -19.16 5.06
CA LEU A 71 -16.09 -19.97 5.26
C LEU A 71 -16.06 -20.62 6.65
N SER A 72 -16.46 -19.88 7.70
CA SER A 72 -16.49 -20.37 9.07
C SER A 72 -17.27 -19.42 9.99
N PRO A 73 -18.07 -19.93 10.95
CA PRO A 73 -18.69 -19.09 11.98
C PRO A 73 -17.67 -18.42 12.92
N ARG A 74 -16.40 -18.82 12.86
CA ARG A 74 -15.31 -18.22 13.64
C ARG A 74 -14.72 -16.97 12.96
N ILE A 75 -15.16 -16.64 11.75
CA ILE A 75 -14.73 -15.45 11.02
C ILE A 75 -15.84 -14.42 11.08
N THR A 76 -15.55 -13.24 11.60
CA THR A 76 -16.48 -12.11 11.64
C THR A 76 -15.90 -10.91 10.91
N CYS A 77 -16.79 -10.08 10.36
CA CYS A 77 -16.39 -8.88 9.62
C CYS A 77 -16.82 -7.61 10.37
N TRP A 78 -15.95 -6.64 10.38
CA TRP A 78 -16.10 -5.36 11.04
C TRP A 78 -15.62 -4.21 10.15
N THR A 79 -16.08 -3.00 10.47
CA THR A 79 -15.51 -1.77 9.93
C THR A 79 -14.73 -1.06 11.01
N THR A 80 -13.59 -0.50 10.66
CA THR A 80 -12.81 0.29 11.62
C THR A 80 -13.48 1.64 11.86
N PRO A 81 -13.21 2.31 13.00
CA PRO A 81 -13.73 3.64 13.26
C PRO A 81 -13.39 4.61 12.12
N GLU A 82 -14.38 5.44 11.76
CA GLU A 82 -14.18 6.49 10.78
C GLU A 82 -13.02 7.40 11.18
N ARG A 83 -12.27 7.81 10.17
CA ARG A 83 -11.23 8.82 10.33
C ARG A 83 -11.80 10.18 9.98
N VAL A 84 -11.36 11.20 10.71
CA VAL A 84 -11.54 12.57 10.26
C VAL A 84 -10.81 12.68 8.92
N GLU A 85 -11.58 12.91 7.84
CA GLU A 85 -11.02 13.03 6.50
C GLU A 85 -10.12 14.27 6.46
N SER A 86 -8.86 14.10 6.10
CA SER A 86 -8.00 15.26 5.93
C SER A 86 -8.54 16.12 4.78
N VAL A 87 -8.50 17.45 4.94
CA VAL A 87 -8.93 18.41 3.90
C VAL A 87 -8.34 18.07 2.53
N ARG A 88 -7.14 17.50 2.51
CA ARG A 88 -6.47 17.07 1.28
C ARG A 88 -7.12 15.84 0.62
N GLU A 89 -7.55 14.84 1.40
CA GLU A 89 -8.27 13.68 0.87
C GLU A 89 -9.63 14.11 0.32
N PHE A 90 -10.30 15.03 1.01
CA PHE A 90 -11.52 15.68 0.52
C PHE A 90 -11.28 16.42 -0.80
N LEU A 91 -10.23 17.25 -0.90
CA LEU A 91 -9.89 17.97 -2.14
C LEU A 91 -9.48 17.03 -3.27
N ALA A 92 -8.71 15.98 -2.98
CA ALA A 92 -8.34 14.97 -3.98
C ALA A 92 -9.54 14.13 -4.47
N ARG A 93 -10.60 14.02 -3.67
CA ARG A 93 -11.86 13.40 -4.05
C ARG A 93 -12.74 14.35 -4.85
N ALA A 94 -12.81 15.62 -4.45
CA ALA A 94 -13.55 16.67 -5.14
C ALA A 94 -13.02 16.91 -6.56
N ASP A 95 -11.70 16.86 -6.77
CA ASP A 95 -11.07 16.99 -8.10
C ASP A 95 -11.44 15.81 -9.05
N ARG A 96 -11.77 14.64 -8.48
CA ARG A 96 -12.25 13.47 -9.25
C ARG A 96 -13.75 13.48 -9.55
N THR A 97 -14.51 14.29 -8.84
CA THR A 97 -15.99 14.36 -8.94
C THR A 97 -16.48 15.76 -9.27
N ALA A 98 -15.80 16.52 -10.12
CA ALA A 98 -16.05 17.92 -10.46
C ALA A 98 -17.48 18.26 -10.94
N THR A 99 -18.49 17.69 -10.30
CA THR A 99 -19.91 18.06 -10.41
C THR A 99 -20.61 17.77 -9.09
N ARG A 100 -20.41 18.61 -8.06
CA ARG A 100 -21.42 18.95 -7.05
C ARG A 100 -20.81 19.79 -5.93
N SER A 101 -21.49 20.90 -5.62
CA SER A 101 -21.28 21.77 -4.47
C SER A 101 -21.01 20.97 -3.18
N GLY A 102 -19.79 20.94 -2.72
CA GLY A 102 -19.42 20.36 -1.44
C GLY A 102 -19.20 21.47 -0.42
N ASP A 103 -19.98 21.48 0.64
CA ASP A 103 -19.63 22.22 1.85
C ASP A 103 -18.28 21.72 2.34
N VAL A 104 -17.30 22.61 2.38
CA VAL A 104 -16.01 22.35 3.04
C VAL A 104 -16.32 22.14 4.52
N HIS A 105 -16.20 20.91 5.01
CA HIS A 105 -16.38 20.62 6.42
C HIS A 105 -15.41 21.49 7.23
N ARG A 106 -15.95 22.44 7.98
CA ARG A 106 -15.16 23.21 8.94
C ARG A 106 -15.27 22.51 10.29
N PRO A 107 -14.14 22.25 10.95
CA PRO A 107 -14.16 21.61 12.26
C PRO A 107 -15.08 22.41 13.20
N SER A 108 -16.07 21.73 13.74
CA SER A 108 -17.09 22.34 14.62
C SER A 108 -16.53 22.57 16.03
N THR A 109 -15.52 21.79 16.43
CA THR A 109 -14.92 21.82 17.74
C THR A 109 -13.41 22.03 17.70
N ARG A 110 -12.82 22.50 18.82
CA ARG A 110 -11.35 22.59 18.98
C ARG A 110 -10.67 21.22 18.95
N GLN A 111 -11.37 20.19 19.36
CA GLN A 111 -10.86 18.82 19.35
C GLN A 111 -10.75 18.31 17.92
N GLU A 112 -11.79 18.48 17.11
CA GLU A 112 -11.76 18.12 15.69
C GLU A 112 -10.64 18.84 14.95
N ALA A 113 -10.49 20.16 15.12
CA ALA A 113 -9.40 20.92 14.50
C ALA A 113 -8.00 20.42 14.91
N ARG A 114 -7.86 19.93 16.13
CA ARG A 114 -6.61 19.33 16.62
C ARG A 114 -6.37 17.94 15.99
N GLU A 115 -7.40 17.14 15.88
CA GLU A 115 -7.34 15.82 15.23
C GLU A 115 -7.01 15.94 13.74
N GLU A 116 -7.64 16.88 13.03
CA GLU A 116 -7.31 17.19 11.63
C GLU A 116 -5.86 17.65 11.46
N ALA A 117 -5.36 18.50 12.36
CA ALA A 117 -3.97 18.95 12.30
C ALA A 117 -2.99 17.77 12.47
N TRP A 118 -3.24 16.86 13.41
CA TRP A 118 -2.44 15.67 13.61
C TRP A 118 -2.51 14.72 12.41
N GLU A 119 -3.68 14.53 11.82
CA GLU A 119 -3.86 13.70 10.63
C GLU A 119 -3.10 14.26 9.43
N SER A 120 -3.16 15.59 9.24
CA SER A 120 -2.41 16.29 8.19
C SER A 120 -0.90 16.16 8.37
N LEU A 121 -0.41 16.29 9.60
CA LEU A 121 1.01 16.08 9.90
C LEU A 121 1.42 14.64 9.65
N ALA A 122 0.64 13.67 10.15
CA ALA A 122 0.91 12.25 9.97
C ALA A 122 1.00 11.90 8.48
N THR A 123 -0.01 12.28 7.70
CA THR A 123 -0.04 12.05 6.26
C THR A 123 1.15 12.69 5.55
N THR A 124 1.48 13.95 5.90
CA THR A 124 2.61 14.66 5.29
C THR A 124 3.94 14.00 5.63
N VAL A 125 4.21 13.71 6.89
CA VAL A 125 5.45 13.06 7.34
C VAL A 125 5.62 11.70 6.65
N ARG A 126 4.57 10.92 6.62
CA ARG A 126 4.56 9.58 5.99
C ARG A 126 4.81 9.64 4.50
N LEU A 127 4.15 10.56 3.80
CA LEU A 127 4.36 10.75 2.35
C LEU A 127 5.76 11.28 2.03
N VAL A 128 6.31 12.19 2.84
CA VAL A 128 7.67 12.71 2.65
C VAL A 128 8.70 11.60 2.87
N LEU A 129 8.55 10.77 3.89
CA LEU A 129 9.40 9.60 4.13
C LEU A 129 9.35 8.61 2.95
N ASP A 130 8.15 8.35 2.42
CA ASP A 130 7.99 7.48 1.26
C ASP A 130 8.60 8.06 -0.01
N TYR A 131 8.52 9.38 -0.21
CA TYR A 131 9.14 10.04 -1.35
C TYR A 131 10.66 10.03 -1.26
N LEU A 132 11.22 10.27 -0.05
CA LEU A 132 12.67 10.21 0.22
C LEU A 132 13.26 8.84 -0.12
N ARG A 133 12.53 7.76 0.13
CA ARG A 133 12.96 6.40 -0.20
C ARG A 133 13.39 6.25 -1.65
N PHE A 134 12.67 6.86 -2.59
CA PHE A 134 12.93 6.74 -4.02
C PHE A 134 14.16 7.54 -4.52
N PHE A 135 14.90 8.18 -3.61
CA PHE A 135 16.22 8.75 -3.87
C PHE A 135 17.37 7.87 -3.36
N GLU A 136 17.08 6.71 -2.75
CA GLU A 136 18.10 5.75 -2.38
C GLU A 136 18.69 5.04 -3.61
N PRO A 137 19.97 4.61 -3.58
CA PRO A 137 20.64 3.97 -4.73
C PRO A 137 19.87 2.78 -5.31
N ALA A 138 19.23 1.98 -4.47
CA ALA A 138 18.42 0.84 -4.91
C ALA A 138 17.27 1.23 -5.87
N PHE A 139 16.81 2.48 -5.83
CA PHE A 139 15.72 3.00 -6.67
C PHE A 139 16.21 3.94 -7.78
N ALA A 140 17.49 3.93 -8.14
CA ALA A 140 18.07 4.82 -9.16
C ALA A 140 17.29 4.76 -10.50
N ASN A 141 16.83 3.59 -10.90
CA ASN A 141 16.08 3.36 -12.13
C ASN A 141 14.56 3.43 -11.95
N ALA A 142 14.05 3.71 -10.73
CA ALA A 142 12.63 3.67 -10.39
C ALA A 142 11.94 5.04 -10.54
N GLU A 143 12.19 5.76 -11.61
CA GLU A 143 11.68 7.12 -11.84
C GLU A 143 10.15 7.20 -11.77
N LYS A 144 9.45 6.24 -12.37
CA LYS A 144 7.97 6.19 -12.36
C LYS A 144 7.41 6.02 -10.94
N LEU A 145 8.08 5.24 -10.09
CA LEU A 145 7.71 5.08 -8.69
C LEU A 145 7.93 6.39 -7.93
N ARG A 146 9.05 7.07 -8.18
CA ARG A 146 9.35 8.39 -7.62
C ARG A 146 8.30 9.43 -8.02
N LEU A 147 7.97 9.53 -9.31
CA LEU A 147 6.93 10.44 -9.82
C LEU A 147 5.54 10.12 -9.24
N ARG A 148 5.23 8.84 -9.01
CA ARG A 148 3.98 8.45 -8.35
C ARG A 148 3.91 8.94 -6.90
N ALA A 149 5.01 8.86 -6.16
CA ALA A 149 5.08 9.38 -4.79
C ALA A 149 5.03 10.91 -4.78
N GLU A 150 5.75 11.56 -5.71
CA GLU A 150 5.76 13.01 -5.90
C GLU A 150 4.36 13.58 -6.13
N LYS A 151 3.58 12.99 -7.02
CA LYS A 151 2.19 13.41 -7.31
C LYS A 151 1.26 13.40 -6.08
N ARG A 152 1.65 12.71 -5.02
CA ARG A 152 0.91 12.68 -3.77
C ARG A 152 1.31 13.78 -2.77
N LEU A 153 2.37 14.53 -3.06
CA LEU A 153 2.87 15.60 -2.20
C LEU A 153 2.49 16.99 -2.74
N PRO A 154 2.17 17.96 -1.86
CA PRO A 154 2.15 19.37 -2.24
C PRO A 154 3.51 19.82 -2.78
N ARG A 155 3.50 20.72 -3.75
CA ARG A 155 4.72 21.21 -4.44
C ARG A 155 5.78 21.74 -3.48
N VAL A 156 5.37 22.37 -2.38
CA VAL A 156 6.29 22.90 -1.37
C VAL A 156 7.15 21.80 -0.74
N TYR A 157 6.56 20.64 -0.43
CA TYR A 157 7.31 19.51 0.12
C TYR A 157 8.19 18.83 -0.93
N VAL A 158 7.72 18.73 -2.17
CA VAL A 158 8.54 18.25 -3.29
C VAL A 158 9.79 19.11 -3.45
N SER A 159 9.64 20.45 -3.46
CA SER A 159 10.75 21.39 -3.56
C SER A 159 11.73 21.28 -2.38
N LEU A 160 11.19 21.13 -1.16
CA LEU A 160 12.00 20.95 0.05
C LEU A 160 12.84 19.66 -0.04
N VAL A 161 12.19 18.54 -0.35
CA VAL A 161 12.86 17.23 -0.46
C VAL A 161 13.91 17.26 -1.56
N THR A 162 13.57 17.77 -2.74
CA THR A 162 14.50 17.88 -3.87
C THR A 162 15.70 18.78 -3.52
N GLY A 163 15.47 19.87 -2.77
CA GLY A 163 16.54 20.73 -2.26
C GLY A 163 17.48 19.99 -1.30
N VAL A 164 16.92 19.26 -0.34
CA VAL A 164 17.68 18.48 0.64
C VAL A 164 18.45 17.32 -0.03
N THR A 165 17.86 16.65 -1.02
CA THR A 165 18.51 15.51 -1.71
C THR A 165 19.76 15.94 -2.47
N ARG A 166 19.89 17.22 -2.88
CA ARG A 166 21.11 17.78 -3.46
C ARG A 166 22.29 17.78 -2.47
N GLY A 167 22.02 17.81 -1.16
CA GLY A 167 23.02 17.66 -0.09
C GLY A 167 23.53 16.22 0.11
N GLY A 168 23.14 15.29 -0.75
CA GLY A 168 23.62 13.91 -0.75
C GLY A 168 22.99 13.00 0.31
N ALA A 169 23.63 11.86 0.55
CA ALA A 169 23.11 10.81 1.44
C ALA A 169 22.96 11.30 2.89
N TRP A 170 23.95 12.07 3.39
CA TRP A 170 23.90 12.61 4.75
C TRP A 170 22.67 13.47 5.01
N ALA A 171 22.38 14.42 4.11
CA ALA A 171 21.22 15.31 4.27
C ALA A 171 19.90 14.53 4.21
N ARG A 172 19.80 13.52 3.35
CA ARG A 172 18.64 12.62 3.31
C ARG A 172 18.48 11.85 4.62
N SER A 173 19.56 11.31 5.16
CA SER A 173 19.55 10.56 6.43
C SER A 173 19.11 11.42 7.60
N VAL A 174 19.62 12.66 7.68
CA VAL A 174 19.21 13.62 8.73
C VAL A 174 17.73 13.97 8.60
N LEU A 175 17.24 14.27 7.40
CA LEU A 175 15.81 14.55 7.19
C LEU A 175 14.94 13.33 7.54
N SER A 176 15.33 12.14 7.10
CA SER A 176 14.61 10.90 7.42
C SER A 176 14.55 10.65 8.92
N ALA A 177 15.68 10.79 9.63
CA ALA A 177 15.73 10.64 11.08
C ALA A 177 14.84 11.66 11.81
N SER A 178 14.88 12.93 11.38
CA SER A 178 14.03 13.99 11.92
C SER A 178 12.54 13.69 11.71
N LEU A 179 12.14 13.24 10.53
CA LEU A 179 10.76 12.89 10.23
C LEU A 179 10.30 11.64 11.03
N ARG A 180 11.17 10.66 11.22
CA ARG A 180 10.89 9.49 12.08
C ARG A 180 10.71 9.90 13.54
N LEU A 181 11.46 10.90 14.01
CA LEU A 181 11.25 11.49 15.34
C LEU A 181 9.89 12.18 15.41
N VAL A 182 9.51 12.98 14.41
CA VAL A 182 8.18 13.60 14.35
C VAL A 182 7.07 12.55 14.33
N GLU A 183 7.20 11.44 13.57
CA GLU A 183 6.23 10.34 13.59
C GLU A 183 6.02 9.76 14.99
N ARG A 184 7.09 9.66 15.80
CA ARG A 184 6.98 9.22 17.22
C ARG A 184 6.22 10.21 18.10
N LEU A 185 6.25 11.50 17.77
CA LEU A 185 5.53 12.54 18.52
C LEU A 185 4.03 12.57 18.21
N ILE A 186 3.61 12.04 17.06
CA ILE A 186 2.18 11.95 16.69
C ILE A 186 1.48 11.01 17.68
N PRO A 187 0.44 11.46 18.39
CA PRO A 187 -0.27 10.62 19.36
C PRO A 187 -1.02 9.48 18.68
N THR A 188 -1.26 8.42 19.42
CA THR A 188 -2.24 7.38 19.06
C THR A 188 -3.65 7.96 19.04
N ARG A 189 -4.55 7.28 18.32
CA ARG A 189 -5.95 7.71 18.18
C ARG A 189 -6.83 7.00 19.21
N PRO A 190 -7.51 7.72 20.11
CA PRO A 190 -8.34 7.10 21.15
C PRO A 190 -9.43 6.17 20.58
N ALA A 191 -10.04 6.52 19.43
CA ALA A 191 -11.05 5.68 18.79
C ALA A 191 -10.48 4.34 18.31
N LEU A 192 -9.21 4.30 17.81
CA LEU A 192 -8.55 3.05 17.44
C LEU A 192 -8.12 2.23 18.65
N GLU A 193 -7.65 2.89 19.72
CA GLU A 193 -7.34 2.21 20.98
C GLU A 193 -8.59 1.56 21.59
N ALA A 194 -9.72 2.28 21.61
CA ALA A 194 -10.99 1.74 22.05
C ALA A 194 -11.44 0.54 21.18
N PHE A 195 -11.35 0.68 19.86
CA PHE A 195 -11.71 -0.38 18.92
C PHE A 195 -10.87 -1.65 19.13
N ILE A 196 -9.54 -1.52 19.26
CA ILE A 196 -8.67 -2.67 19.51
C ILE A 196 -8.97 -3.27 20.90
N SER A 197 -9.18 -2.43 21.92
CA SER A 197 -9.49 -2.88 23.29
C SER A 197 -10.82 -3.62 23.36
N GLU A 198 -11.86 -3.17 22.64
CA GLU A 198 -13.17 -3.83 22.56
C GLU A 198 -13.07 -5.24 21.98
N HIS A 199 -12.28 -5.42 20.91
CA HIS A 199 -12.04 -6.73 20.32
C HIS A 199 -11.08 -7.59 21.17
N ASN A 200 -10.32 -6.96 22.07
CA ASN A 200 -9.35 -7.59 22.96
C ASN A 200 -8.55 -8.72 22.27
N PRO A 201 -7.84 -8.43 21.18
CA PRO A 201 -7.14 -9.45 20.42
C PRO A 201 -5.86 -9.90 21.13
N ASP A 202 -5.52 -11.15 20.93
CA ASP A 202 -4.20 -11.68 21.33
C ASP A 202 -3.12 -11.29 20.31
N LEU A 203 -3.53 -11.10 19.04
CA LEU A 203 -2.66 -10.70 17.94
C LEU A 203 -3.39 -9.76 16.98
N LEU A 204 -2.71 -8.68 16.59
CA LEU A 204 -3.13 -7.77 15.53
C LEU A 204 -2.36 -8.07 14.24
N LEU A 205 -3.06 -8.45 13.18
CA LEU A 205 -2.51 -8.55 11.82
C LEU A 205 -2.90 -7.32 11.01
N VAL A 206 -1.98 -6.81 10.21
CA VAL A 206 -2.22 -5.63 9.35
C VAL A 206 -1.74 -5.90 7.93
N THR A 207 -2.54 -5.54 6.92
CA THR A 207 -2.17 -5.60 5.52
C THR A 207 -2.84 -4.47 4.71
N PRO A 208 -2.15 -3.82 3.75
CA PRO A 208 -0.75 -3.99 3.38
C PRO A 208 0.24 -3.17 4.21
N LEU A 209 -0.18 -2.27 5.09
CA LEU A 209 0.58 -1.33 5.93
C LEU A 209 1.42 -0.29 5.14
N ILE A 210 1.99 -0.69 4.03
CA ILE A 210 3.02 0.00 3.25
C ILE A 210 2.48 0.79 2.05
N GLU A 211 1.20 1.13 2.00
CA GLU A 211 0.73 2.09 0.99
C GLU A 211 1.37 3.47 1.20
N LEU A 212 1.50 4.25 0.11
CA LEU A 212 2.07 5.61 0.20
C LEU A 212 1.23 6.48 1.15
N GLY A 213 1.87 6.98 2.20
CA GLY A 213 1.22 7.74 3.25
C GLY A 213 0.29 6.93 4.16
N SER A 214 0.44 5.60 4.21
CA SER A 214 -0.47 4.70 4.93
C SER A 214 -0.78 5.14 6.35
N GLN A 215 -2.04 5.15 6.65
CA GLN A 215 -2.58 5.43 7.97
C GLN A 215 -2.66 4.17 8.85
N GLN A 216 -2.44 2.98 8.27
CA GLN A 216 -2.43 1.71 9.03
C GLN A 216 -1.31 1.64 10.07
N VAL A 217 -0.31 2.52 10.00
CA VAL A 217 0.71 2.71 11.03
C VAL A 217 0.09 2.96 12.41
N ASP A 218 -1.06 3.62 12.47
CA ASP A 218 -1.72 3.94 13.74
C ASP A 218 -2.22 2.70 14.47
N TYR A 219 -2.63 1.64 13.76
CA TYR A 219 -2.98 0.36 14.38
C TYR A 219 -1.79 -0.29 15.07
N VAL A 220 -0.61 -0.25 14.42
CA VAL A 220 0.64 -0.77 15.00
C VAL A 220 1.02 0.01 16.25
N LYS A 221 0.88 1.36 16.22
CA LYS A 221 1.16 2.23 17.38
C LYS A 221 0.19 1.96 18.54
N CYS A 222 -1.11 1.85 18.24
CA CYS A 222 -2.12 1.55 19.26
C CYS A 222 -1.90 0.16 19.87
N ALA A 223 -1.64 -0.87 19.04
CA ALA A 223 -1.33 -2.21 19.53
C ALA A 223 -0.12 -2.21 20.46
N ALA A 224 0.97 -1.53 20.08
CA ALA A 224 2.15 -1.40 20.93
C ALA A 224 1.84 -0.70 22.26
N GLY A 225 0.99 0.34 22.25
CA GLY A 225 0.53 1.03 23.46
C GLY A 225 -0.32 0.16 24.38
N LEU A 226 -1.07 -0.76 23.82
CA LEU A 226 -1.96 -1.70 24.53
C LEU A 226 -1.26 -3.02 24.93
N GLY A 227 0.01 -3.24 24.53
CA GLY A 227 0.69 -4.51 24.76
C GLY A 227 0.12 -5.66 23.93
N VAL A 228 -0.50 -5.35 22.79
CA VAL A 228 -0.98 -6.32 21.82
C VAL A 228 0.11 -6.55 20.77
N ARG A 229 0.49 -7.82 20.55
CA ARG A 229 1.47 -8.16 19.52
C ARG A 229 0.91 -7.84 18.15
N SER A 230 1.77 -7.29 17.28
CA SER A 230 1.40 -6.89 15.93
C SER A 230 2.25 -7.55 14.86
N ALA A 231 1.65 -7.87 13.70
CA ALA A 231 2.38 -8.37 12.56
C ALA A 231 1.88 -7.75 11.24
N LEU A 232 2.84 -7.35 10.38
CA LEU A 232 2.56 -7.05 8.98
C LEU A 232 2.49 -8.36 8.19
N CYS A 233 1.42 -8.55 7.44
CA CYS A 233 1.29 -9.62 6.47
C CYS A 233 1.49 -9.07 5.05
N VAL A 234 2.57 -9.47 4.38
CA VAL A 234 2.89 -9.01 3.01
C VAL A 234 1.96 -9.70 2.02
N ALA A 235 1.16 -8.90 1.30
CA ALA A 235 0.08 -9.41 0.45
C ALA A 235 0.52 -9.73 -0.98
N SER A 236 1.59 -9.10 -1.49
CA SER A 236 2.00 -9.22 -2.88
C SER A 236 3.52 -9.19 -3.02
N TRP A 237 4.01 -9.80 -4.07
CA TRP A 237 5.43 -9.93 -4.41
C TRP A 237 6.16 -8.60 -4.63
N ASP A 238 5.43 -7.55 -4.99
CA ASP A 238 5.95 -6.21 -5.27
C ASP A 238 5.84 -5.23 -4.10
N ASN A 239 5.18 -5.63 -3.02
CA ASN A 239 4.81 -4.70 -1.96
C ASN A 239 6.00 -3.99 -1.34
N LEU A 240 7.06 -4.73 -1.00
CA LEU A 240 8.22 -4.17 -0.32
C LEU A 240 9.12 -3.32 -1.24
N THR A 241 8.98 -3.45 -2.56
CA THR A 241 9.81 -2.75 -3.54
C THR A 241 9.11 -1.58 -4.23
N SER A 242 7.78 -1.61 -4.34
CA SER A 242 7.02 -0.64 -5.16
C SER A 242 6.16 0.33 -4.37
N LYS A 243 5.99 0.12 -3.07
CA LYS A 243 5.08 0.87 -2.19
C LYS A 243 5.82 1.83 -1.24
N GLY A 244 5.16 2.26 -0.17
CA GLY A 244 5.76 3.06 0.90
C GLY A 244 6.67 2.26 1.84
N LEU A 245 7.12 2.92 2.90
CA LEU A 245 8.01 2.34 3.92
C LEU A 245 7.23 1.64 5.04
N VAL A 246 7.85 0.67 5.68
CA VAL A 246 7.51 0.26 7.05
C VAL A 246 8.07 1.32 7.99
N ARG A 247 7.26 2.33 8.34
CA ARG A 247 7.69 3.54 9.08
C ARG A 247 7.82 3.29 10.56
N VAL A 248 6.88 2.55 11.11
CA VAL A 248 6.89 2.02 12.47
C VAL A 248 6.82 0.51 12.33
N PRO A 249 7.92 -0.22 12.60
CA PRO A 249 7.93 -1.67 12.50
C PRO A 249 6.92 -2.29 13.47
N PRO A 250 6.06 -3.21 13.02
CA PRO A 250 5.32 -4.10 13.91
C PRO A 250 6.29 -5.04 14.63
N ASP A 251 5.80 -5.83 15.59
CA ASP A 251 6.64 -6.79 16.29
C ASP A 251 7.16 -7.89 15.36
N HIS A 252 6.39 -8.24 14.31
CA HIS A 252 6.79 -9.22 13.29
C HIS A 252 6.37 -8.80 11.88
N VAL A 253 7.06 -9.37 10.88
CA VAL A 253 6.73 -9.21 9.45
C VAL A 253 6.68 -10.59 8.81
N ILE A 254 5.52 -10.97 8.29
CA ILE A 254 5.31 -12.25 7.61
C ILE A 254 5.48 -12.02 6.11
N VAL A 255 6.43 -12.74 5.53
CA VAL A 255 6.84 -12.61 4.12
C VAL A 255 6.78 -13.96 3.40
N TRP A 256 6.86 -13.92 2.08
CA TRP A 256 6.78 -15.12 1.26
C TRP A 256 8.08 -15.92 1.23
N ASN A 257 9.24 -15.23 1.16
CA ASN A 257 10.50 -15.85 0.83
C ASN A 257 11.72 -15.04 1.32
N GLU A 258 12.91 -15.58 1.12
CA GLU A 258 14.18 -14.94 1.48
C GLU A 258 14.43 -13.62 0.72
N ALA A 259 13.92 -13.45 -0.52
CA ALA A 259 14.05 -12.18 -1.22
C ALA A 259 13.28 -11.08 -0.48
N GLN A 260 12.02 -11.33 -0.14
CA GLN A 260 11.22 -10.38 0.64
C GLN A 260 11.75 -10.16 2.05
N LYS A 261 12.37 -11.19 2.69
CA LYS A 261 13.07 -10.97 3.96
C LYS A 261 14.22 -9.99 3.81
N ARG A 262 15.05 -10.14 2.77
CA ARG A 262 16.13 -9.17 2.48
C ARG A 262 15.56 -7.78 2.18
N GLU A 263 14.51 -7.69 1.38
CA GLU A 263 13.83 -6.42 1.10
C GLU A 263 13.30 -5.75 2.37
N ALA A 264 12.68 -6.50 3.29
CA ALA A 264 12.20 -5.98 4.57
C ALA A 264 13.35 -5.42 5.42
N VAL A 265 14.48 -6.11 5.46
CA VAL A 265 15.67 -5.71 6.23
C VAL A 265 16.37 -4.52 5.56
N GLU A 266 16.73 -4.65 4.28
CA GLU A 266 17.59 -3.69 3.59
C GLU A 266 16.85 -2.42 3.17
N LEU A 267 15.59 -2.53 2.69
CA LEU A 267 14.84 -1.40 2.17
C LEU A 267 13.92 -0.74 3.21
N HIS A 268 13.59 -1.45 4.29
CA HIS A 268 12.67 -0.94 5.32
C HIS A 268 13.28 -0.84 6.71
N GLY A 269 14.46 -1.43 6.93
CA GLY A 269 15.14 -1.42 8.23
C GLY A 269 14.45 -2.29 9.28
N VAL A 270 13.75 -3.34 8.87
CA VAL A 270 13.14 -4.32 9.76
C VAL A 270 14.24 -5.21 10.35
N ALA A 271 14.16 -5.52 11.63
CA ALA A 271 15.11 -6.41 12.28
C ALA A 271 14.96 -7.85 11.74
N PRO A 272 16.03 -8.49 11.25
CA PRO A 272 15.94 -9.76 10.53
C PRO A 272 15.35 -10.91 11.36
N GLU A 273 15.50 -10.88 12.69
CA GLU A 273 14.93 -11.84 13.62
C GLU A 273 13.42 -11.74 13.80
N THR A 274 12.81 -10.62 13.38
CA THR A 274 11.36 -10.40 13.44
C THR A 274 10.64 -10.83 12.15
N VAL A 275 11.41 -11.21 11.12
CA VAL A 275 10.84 -11.59 9.82
C VAL A 275 10.61 -13.09 9.76
N VAL A 276 9.36 -13.48 9.51
CA VAL A 276 8.90 -14.87 9.42
C VAL A 276 8.59 -15.21 7.96
N ILE A 277 9.19 -16.26 7.43
CA ILE A 277 8.95 -16.75 6.07
C ILE A 277 7.92 -17.87 6.11
N THR A 278 6.80 -17.68 5.42
CA THR A 278 5.73 -18.70 5.31
C THR A 278 5.55 -19.24 3.91
N GLY A 279 5.87 -18.46 2.91
CA GLY A 279 5.47 -18.69 1.53
C GLY A 279 4.29 -17.80 1.11
N ALA A 280 3.85 -17.94 -0.13
CA ALA A 280 2.82 -17.12 -0.76
C ALA A 280 1.46 -17.83 -0.73
N GLN A 281 0.72 -17.70 0.37
CA GLN A 281 -0.58 -18.37 0.61
C GLN A 281 -1.63 -18.06 -0.47
N VAL A 282 -1.55 -16.91 -1.11
CA VAL A 282 -2.47 -16.51 -2.19
C VAL A 282 -2.47 -17.48 -3.37
N PHE A 283 -1.38 -18.21 -3.55
CA PHE A 283 -1.22 -19.11 -4.69
C PHE A 283 -1.57 -20.58 -4.36
N ASP A 284 -1.95 -20.95 -3.16
CA ASP A 284 -2.32 -22.35 -2.86
C ASP A 284 -3.39 -22.89 -3.80
N GLN A 285 -4.40 -22.08 -4.12
CA GLN A 285 -5.47 -22.43 -5.06
C GLN A 285 -4.95 -22.78 -6.48
N TRP A 286 -3.78 -22.29 -6.88
CA TRP A 286 -3.20 -22.57 -8.21
C TRP A 286 -2.56 -23.94 -8.29
N PHE A 287 -2.02 -24.44 -7.18
CA PHE A 287 -1.46 -25.80 -7.10
C PHE A 287 -2.54 -26.88 -7.04
N GLU A 288 -3.70 -26.55 -6.50
CA GLU A 288 -4.83 -27.48 -6.33
C GLU A 288 -5.84 -27.37 -7.47
N GLY A 289 -5.76 -26.28 -8.25
CA GLY A 289 -6.70 -25.95 -9.30
C GLY A 289 -6.73 -26.99 -10.42
N LYS A 290 -7.91 -27.18 -10.99
CA LYS A 290 -8.16 -28.02 -12.16
C LYS A 290 -8.92 -27.21 -13.22
N PRO A 291 -8.70 -27.49 -14.52
CA PRO A 291 -9.45 -26.81 -15.55
C PRO A 291 -10.95 -27.10 -15.42
N SER A 292 -11.76 -26.09 -15.70
CA SER A 292 -13.21 -26.16 -15.55
C SER A 292 -13.91 -26.92 -16.68
N ARG A 293 -13.24 -27.06 -17.83
CA ARG A 293 -13.73 -27.70 -19.05
C ARG A 293 -12.58 -28.31 -19.84
N SER A 294 -12.88 -29.04 -20.89
CA SER A 294 -11.86 -29.57 -21.82
C SER A 294 -11.19 -28.43 -22.61
N ARG A 295 -9.98 -28.67 -23.12
CA ARG A 295 -9.25 -27.71 -23.98
C ARG A 295 -10.07 -27.27 -25.17
N GLU A 296 -10.71 -28.26 -25.86
CA GLU A 296 -11.58 -28.01 -27.00
C GLU A 296 -12.76 -27.11 -26.62
N GLY A 297 -13.46 -27.41 -25.53
CA GLY A 297 -14.55 -26.59 -25.01
C GLY A 297 -14.10 -25.19 -24.66
N PHE A 298 -12.92 -25.04 -24.07
CA PHE A 298 -12.34 -23.72 -23.77
C PHE A 298 -12.03 -22.93 -25.04
N CYS A 299 -11.31 -23.53 -26.02
CA CYS A 299 -10.96 -22.85 -27.27
C CYS A 299 -12.22 -22.38 -28.03
N ARG A 300 -13.26 -23.20 -28.11
CA ARG A 300 -14.55 -22.78 -28.69
C ARG A 300 -15.18 -21.61 -27.96
N THR A 301 -15.12 -21.62 -26.62
CA THR A 301 -15.69 -20.53 -25.79
C THR A 301 -15.00 -19.19 -26.06
N VAL A 302 -13.67 -19.19 -26.20
CA VAL A 302 -12.90 -17.97 -26.41
C VAL A 302 -12.78 -17.58 -27.91
N GLY A 303 -13.25 -18.41 -28.82
CA GLY A 303 -13.21 -18.14 -30.27
C GLY A 303 -11.87 -18.48 -30.93
N LEU A 304 -11.11 -19.44 -30.39
CA LEU A 304 -9.88 -19.96 -30.97
C LEU A 304 -10.09 -21.33 -31.62
N ASP A 305 -9.25 -21.63 -32.62
CA ASP A 305 -9.18 -22.95 -33.26
C ASP A 305 -8.72 -24.00 -32.24
N PRO A 306 -9.55 -25.02 -31.91
CA PRO A 306 -9.19 -26.05 -30.95
C PRO A 306 -8.08 -26.99 -31.43
N ASP A 307 -7.83 -27.09 -32.73
CA ASP A 307 -6.81 -28.00 -33.30
C ASP A 307 -5.40 -27.37 -33.27
N ARG A 308 -5.30 -26.08 -32.92
CA ARG A 308 -4.03 -25.36 -32.87
C ARG A 308 -3.64 -24.99 -31.45
N PRO A 309 -2.36 -25.07 -31.08
CA PRO A 309 -1.89 -24.50 -29.83
C PRO A 309 -2.05 -22.97 -29.84
N PHE A 310 -2.21 -22.37 -28.66
CA PHE A 310 -2.30 -20.93 -28.53
C PHE A 310 -1.33 -20.39 -27.48
N VAL A 311 -0.89 -19.16 -27.69
CA VAL A 311 -0.11 -18.35 -26.72
C VAL A 311 -1.04 -17.36 -26.06
N LEU A 312 -0.91 -17.24 -24.75
CA LEU A 312 -1.68 -16.30 -23.94
C LEU A 312 -0.88 -15.01 -23.74
N TYR A 313 -1.41 -13.89 -24.23
CA TYR A 313 -0.92 -12.56 -23.88
C TYR A 313 -1.73 -12.02 -22.70
N VAL A 314 -1.09 -11.80 -21.55
CA VAL A 314 -1.72 -11.24 -20.34
C VAL A 314 -1.43 -9.76 -20.24
N GLY A 315 -2.49 -8.95 -20.38
CA GLY A 315 -2.41 -7.50 -20.29
C GLY A 315 -2.02 -7.01 -18.90
N SER A 316 -1.44 -5.83 -18.86
CA SER A 316 -0.88 -5.20 -17.65
C SER A 316 -1.82 -4.13 -17.08
N SER A 317 -1.61 -3.77 -15.81
CA SER A 317 -2.32 -2.65 -15.20
C SER A 317 -1.96 -1.32 -15.88
N ILE A 318 -2.84 -0.32 -15.76
CA ILE A 318 -2.61 1.02 -16.32
C ILE A 318 -1.30 1.66 -15.84
N PHE A 319 -0.83 1.29 -14.65
CA PHE A 319 0.44 1.78 -14.13
C PHE A 319 1.64 1.19 -14.88
N ILE A 320 1.57 -0.06 -15.30
CA ILE A 320 2.62 -0.77 -16.02
C ILE A 320 2.60 -0.37 -17.49
N ALA A 321 1.46 -0.53 -18.16
CA ALA A 321 1.29 -0.28 -19.59
C ALA A 321 0.00 0.51 -19.85
N PRO A 322 0.06 1.85 -19.83
CA PRO A 322 -1.11 2.70 -20.09
C PRO A 322 -1.60 2.61 -21.53
N ASP A 323 -0.71 2.31 -22.47
CA ASP A 323 -0.98 2.06 -23.89
C ASP A 323 -0.30 0.74 -24.30
N GLU A 324 -1.07 -0.33 -24.35
CA GLU A 324 -0.58 -1.69 -24.57
C GLU A 324 -1.16 -2.32 -25.86
N VAL A 325 -2.24 -1.73 -26.40
CA VAL A 325 -2.96 -2.28 -27.55
C VAL A 325 -2.08 -2.31 -28.81
N SER A 326 -1.48 -1.17 -29.16
CA SER A 326 -0.59 -1.07 -30.31
C SER A 326 0.64 -1.98 -30.23
N PHE A 327 1.12 -2.25 -29.02
CA PHE A 327 2.18 -3.22 -28.80
C PHE A 327 1.70 -4.65 -29.05
N ALA A 328 0.53 -5.02 -28.54
CA ALA A 328 -0.05 -6.34 -28.75
C ALA A 328 -0.36 -6.60 -30.24
N GLU A 329 -0.82 -5.61 -30.98
CA GLU A 329 -1.00 -5.68 -32.43
C GLU A 329 0.32 -5.99 -33.15
N ARG A 330 1.39 -5.21 -32.84
CA ARG A 330 2.73 -5.47 -33.38
C ARG A 330 3.24 -6.87 -33.01
N TRP A 331 2.97 -7.31 -31.79
CA TRP A 331 3.32 -8.65 -31.34
C TRP A 331 2.61 -9.73 -32.16
N VAL A 332 1.29 -9.63 -32.37
CA VAL A 332 0.55 -10.57 -33.19
C VAL A 332 1.09 -10.58 -34.63
N LEU A 333 1.30 -9.42 -35.22
CA LEU A 333 1.87 -9.32 -36.59
C LEU A 333 3.26 -9.97 -36.69
N ALA A 334 4.09 -9.82 -35.64
CA ALA A 334 5.40 -10.49 -35.61
C ALA A 334 5.28 -12.03 -35.56
N LEU A 335 4.28 -12.57 -34.85
CA LEU A 335 3.98 -14.00 -34.87
C LEU A 335 3.59 -14.44 -36.29
N ARG A 336 2.69 -13.71 -36.96
CA ARG A 336 2.22 -14.03 -38.31
C ARG A 336 3.32 -13.93 -39.36
N ALA A 337 4.30 -13.04 -39.18
CA ALA A 337 5.45 -12.87 -40.05
C ALA A 337 6.59 -13.88 -39.79
N SER A 338 6.42 -14.79 -38.84
CA SER A 338 7.43 -15.81 -38.53
C SER A 338 7.66 -16.74 -39.70
N ALA A 339 8.94 -17.01 -40.00
CA ALA A 339 9.31 -18.04 -40.99
C ALA A 339 9.02 -19.48 -40.47
N ASP A 340 8.86 -19.65 -39.16
CA ASP A 340 8.48 -20.93 -38.58
C ASP A 340 6.94 -21.11 -38.63
N PRO A 341 6.44 -22.09 -39.39
CA PRO A 341 5.00 -22.33 -39.50
C PRO A 341 4.34 -22.65 -38.14
N ALA A 342 5.06 -23.28 -37.22
CA ALA A 342 4.54 -23.60 -35.90
C ALA A 342 4.21 -22.34 -35.11
N VAL A 343 5.01 -21.28 -35.27
CA VAL A 343 4.75 -19.97 -34.63
C VAL A 343 3.73 -19.17 -35.44
N ALA A 344 3.86 -19.12 -36.77
CA ALA A 344 2.96 -18.32 -37.61
C ALA A 344 1.49 -18.74 -37.48
N GLN A 345 1.23 -20.02 -37.19
CA GLN A 345 -0.10 -20.59 -37.07
C GLN A 345 -0.65 -20.66 -35.63
N LEU A 346 0.15 -20.23 -34.61
CA LEU A 346 -0.32 -20.21 -33.22
C LEU A 346 -1.61 -19.39 -33.08
N GLY A 347 -2.51 -19.90 -32.28
CA GLY A 347 -3.57 -19.06 -31.73
C GLY A 347 -2.98 -17.98 -30.81
N ALA A 348 -3.57 -16.81 -30.80
CA ALA A 348 -3.20 -15.76 -29.84
C ALA A 348 -4.43 -15.36 -29.00
N LEU A 349 -4.41 -15.70 -27.72
CA LEU A 349 -5.43 -15.28 -26.77
C LEU A 349 -4.94 -14.04 -26.04
N ILE A 350 -5.63 -12.92 -26.23
CA ILE A 350 -5.33 -11.68 -25.53
C ILE A 350 -6.28 -11.54 -24.35
N ARG A 351 -5.74 -11.39 -23.15
CA ARG A 351 -6.51 -11.24 -21.92
C ARG A 351 -6.23 -9.91 -21.25
N PRO A 352 -7.14 -8.92 -21.39
CA PRO A 352 -7.00 -7.60 -20.78
C PRO A 352 -6.90 -7.66 -19.27
N HIS A 353 -6.07 -6.79 -18.68
CA HIS A 353 -6.10 -6.58 -17.23
C HIS A 353 -7.43 -5.89 -16.83
N PRO A 354 -8.19 -6.39 -15.83
CA PRO A 354 -9.50 -5.85 -15.47
C PRO A 354 -9.51 -4.33 -15.25
N ALA A 355 -8.53 -3.80 -14.50
CA ALA A 355 -8.42 -2.37 -14.21
C ALA A 355 -7.94 -1.52 -15.41
N ASN A 356 -7.58 -2.13 -16.54
CA ASN A 356 -7.06 -1.48 -17.75
C ASN A 356 -7.78 -1.94 -19.01
N SER A 357 -8.95 -2.54 -18.86
CA SER A 357 -9.68 -3.17 -19.98
C SER A 357 -10.19 -2.17 -21.01
N ARG A 358 -10.40 -0.91 -20.65
CA ARG A 358 -11.03 0.09 -21.55
C ARG A 358 -10.24 0.38 -22.81
N GLN A 359 -8.90 0.37 -22.75
CA GLN A 359 -8.05 0.62 -23.94
C GLN A 359 -8.28 -0.44 -25.02
N TRP A 360 -8.56 -1.68 -24.63
CA TRP A 360 -8.72 -2.81 -25.54
C TRP A 360 -9.98 -2.76 -26.41
N ARG A 361 -10.84 -1.75 -26.23
CA ARG A 361 -11.95 -1.47 -27.17
C ARG A 361 -11.46 -1.08 -28.57
N ALA A 362 -10.23 -0.60 -28.66
CA ALA A 362 -9.59 -0.22 -29.92
C ALA A 362 -8.91 -1.41 -30.62
N PHE A 363 -8.76 -2.57 -29.94
CA PHE A 363 -8.13 -3.73 -30.52
C PHE A 363 -9.06 -4.38 -31.55
N ASP A 364 -8.59 -4.49 -32.80
CA ASP A 364 -9.29 -5.17 -33.87
C ASP A 364 -8.59 -6.50 -34.22
N ALA A 365 -9.26 -7.62 -33.97
CA ALA A 365 -8.79 -8.94 -34.30
C ALA A 365 -9.06 -9.33 -35.79
N ALA A 366 -9.85 -8.53 -36.51
CA ALA A 366 -10.18 -8.81 -37.88
C ALA A 366 -8.92 -8.83 -38.77
N GLY A 367 -8.77 -9.88 -39.56
CA GLY A 367 -7.60 -10.04 -40.43
C GLY A 367 -6.33 -10.55 -39.76
N LEU A 368 -6.29 -10.70 -38.42
CA LEU A 368 -5.13 -11.22 -37.69
C LEU A 368 -5.08 -12.77 -37.60
N GLY A 369 -6.06 -13.47 -38.19
CA GLY A 369 -6.16 -14.92 -38.15
C GLY A 369 -6.72 -15.48 -36.86
N ASN A 370 -6.14 -16.55 -36.32
CA ASN A 370 -6.59 -17.21 -35.10
C ASN A 370 -6.20 -16.36 -33.86
N VAL A 371 -6.92 -15.25 -33.65
CA VAL A 371 -6.71 -14.29 -32.53
C VAL A 371 -8.03 -14.01 -31.83
N ALA A 372 -8.02 -14.02 -30.51
CA ALA A 372 -9.19 -13.72 -29.71
C ALA A 372 -8.86 -12.76 -28.55
N LEU A 373 -9.78 -11.81 -28.28
CA LEU A 373 -9.78 -10.96 -27.11
C LEU A 373 -10.81 -11.49 -26.12
N PHE A 374 -10.38 -11.96 -24.96
CA PHE A 374 -11.25 -12.57 -23.96
C PHE A 374 -10.77 -12.30 -22.53
N PRO A 375 -11.64 -12.04 -21.55
CA PRO A 375 -13.11 -11.96 -21.68
C PRO A 375 -13.57 -10.69 -22.39
N PRO A 376 -14.86 -10.60 -22.77
CA PRO A 376 -15.46 -9.37 -23.28
C PRO A 376 -15.24 -8.20 -22.32
N ILE A 377 -15.05 -7.01 -22.88
CA ILE A 377 -14.79 -5.81 -22.09
C ILE A 377 -16.02 -5.45 -21.26
N GLY A 378 -15.81 -5.27 -19.94
CA GLY A 378 -16.89 -5.02 -18.99
C GLY A 378 -17.34 -6.26 -18.21
N THR A 379 -16.76 -7.44 -18.49
CA THR A 379 -17.00 -8.64 -17.66
C THR A 379 -16.59 -8.39 -16.21
N ASP A 380 -17.43 -8.80 -15.28
CA ASP A 380 -17.16 -8.69 -13.84
C ASP A 380 -16.00 -9.59 -13.42
N PRO A 381 -14.86 -9.02 -12.96
CA PRO A 381 -13.69 -9.79 -12.58
C PRO A 381 -13.88 -10.59 -11.28
N THR A 382 -14.97 -10.34 -10.55
CA THR A 382 -15.26 -11.04 -9.29
C THR A 382 -16.10 -12.29 -9.49
N SER A 383 -16.70 -12.46 -10.69
CA SER A 383 -17.56 -13.60 -10.99
C SER A 383 -16.78 -14.92 -10.96
N PRO A 384 -17.42 -16.03 -10.52
CA PRO A 384 -16.80 -17.35 -10.54
C PRO A 384 -16.37 -17.80 -11.95
N ASP A 385 -17.15 -17.45 -12.98
CA ASP A 385 -16.82 -17.76 -14.38
C ASP A 385 -15.55 -17.05 -14.83
N PHE A 386 -15.38 -15.77 -14.49
CA PHE A 386 -14.17 -15.04 -14.80
C PHE A 386 -12.92 -15.72 -14.24
N ARG A 387 -12.98 -16.24 -13.01
CA ARG A 387 -11.86 -16.94 -12.37
C ARG A 387 -11.58 -18.29 -13.02
N ARG A 388 -12.64 -19.05 -13.33
CA ARG A 388 -12.50 -20.34 -14.04
C ARG A 388 -11.88 -20.16 -15.43
N ASP A 389 -12.39 -19.20 -16.19
CA ASP A 389 -11.88 -18.89 -17.53
C ASP A 389 -10.43 -18.37 -17.46
N TYR A 390 -10.08 -17.66 -16.39
CA TYR A 390 -8.71 -17.19 -16.21
C TYR A 390 -7.75 -18.36 -15.95
N PHE A 391 -8.13 -19.28 -15.07
CA PHE A 391 -7.36 -20.49 -14.82
C PHE A 391 -7.20 -21.32 -16.11
N ASP A 392 -8.29 -21.57 -16.82
CA ASP A 392 -8.28 -22.35 -18.07
C ASP A 392 -7.41 -21.69 -19.15
N SER A 393 -7.40 -20.35 -19.23
CA SER A 393 -6.54 -19.58 -20.15
C SER A 393 -5.06 -19.87 -19.93
N LEU A 394 -4.62 -19.88 -18.68
CA LEU A 394 -3.24 -20.20 -18.31
C LEU A 394 -2.93 -21.68 -18.48
N TYR A 395 -3.81 -22.53 -18.00
CA TYR A 395 -3.63 -23.97 -18.00
C TYR A 395 -3.48 -24.58 -19.41
N TYR A 396 -4.27 -24.10 -20.39
CA TYR A 396 -4.27 -24.62 -21.74
C TYR A 396 -3.33 -23.89 -22.70
N SER A 397 -2.75 -22.77 -22.30
CA SER A 397 -1.78 -22.05 -23.14
C SER A 397 -0.50 -22.86 -23.36
N ALA A 398 0.08 -22.79 -24.54
CA ALA A 398 1.40 -23.35 -24.84
C ALA A 398 2.52 -22.50 -24.23
N ALA A 399 2.29 -21.19 -24.08
CA ALA A 399 3.18 -20.24 -23.45
C ALA A 399 2.39 -19.02 -22.98
N VAL A 400 2.96 -18.24 -22.04
CA VAL A 400 2.38 -17.00 -21.53
C VAL A 400 3.35 -15.84 -21.76
N VAL A 401 2.81 -14.75 -22.29
CA VAL A 401 3.55 -13.51 -22.57
C VAL A 401 2.93 -12.38 -21.74
N GLY A 402 3.76 -11.59 -21.08
CA GLY A 402 3.31 -10.43 -20.33
C GLY A 402 4.44 -9.44 -20.09
N ILE A 403 4.12 -8.17 -19.85
CA ILE A 403 5.13 -7.13 -19.65
C ILE A 403 5.71 -7.20 -18.23
N ASN A 404 4.86 -7.03 -17.21
CA ASN A 404 5.20 -7.17 -15.79
C ASN A 404 3.88 -7.35 -15.01
N THR A 405 3.54 -8.58 -14.69
CA THR A 405 2.25 -8.91 -14.08
C THR A 405 2.36 -10.17 -13.21
N SER A 406 1.54 -10.25 -12.15
CA SER A 406 1.46 -11.45 -11.28
C SER A 406 1.02 -12.71 -12.05
N ALA A 407 0.35 -12.55 -13.20
CA ALA A 407 0.00 -13.67 -14.08
C ALA A 407 1.21 -14.49 -14.54
N GLN A 408 2.40 -13.89 -14.57
CA GLN A 408 3.65 -14.59 -14.88
C GLN A 408 4.04 -15.60 -13.78
N LEU A 409 3.78 -15.26 -12.51
CA LEU A 409 3.97 -16.20 -11.39
C LEU A 409 2.96 -17.35 -11.45
N GLU A 410 1.70 -17.03 -11.75
CA GLU A 410 0.62 -18.01 -11.87
C GLU A 410 0.88 -18.99 -13.03
N ALA A 411 1.37 -18.48 -14.15
CA ALA A 411 1.80 -19.29 -15.29
C ALA A 411 2.96 -20.24 -14.92
N GLY A 412 3.93 -19.73 -14.17
CA GLY A 412 5.07 -20.52 -13.68
C GLY A 412 4.64 -21.66 -12.75
N ILE A 413 3.66 -21.42 -11.87
CA ILE A 413 3.08 -22.46 -11.01
C ILE A 413 2.44 -23.58 -11.83
N LEU A 414 1.80 -23.23 -12.94
CA LEU A 414 1.20 -24.18 -13.89
C LEU A 414 2.21 -24.79 -14.88
N ASP A 415 3.50 -24.57 -14.65
CA ASP A 415 4.61 -25.07 -15.50
C ASP A 415 4.49 -24.63 -16.97
N ARG A 416 3.97 -23.41 -17.20
CA ARG A 416 3.91 -22.82 -18.56
C ARG A 416 5.18 -22.03 -18.82
N PRO A 417 5.78 -22.11 -20.02
CA PRO A 417 6.85 -21.20 -20.44
C PRO A 417 6.37 -19.75 -20.35
N VAL A 418 7.15 -18.89 -19.71
CA VAL A 418 6.80 -17.48 -19.46
C VAL A 418 7.78 -16.56 -20.14
N PHE A 419 7.25 -15.62 -20.91
CA PHE A 419 8.04 -14.66 -21.68
C PHE A 419 7.69 -13.22 -21.35
N THR A 420 8.68 -12.35 -21.53
CA THR A 420 8.47 -10.91 -21.61
C THR A 420 9.30 -10.31 -22.73
N ILE A 421 8.86 -9.16 -23.22
CA ILE A 421 9.58 -8.43 -24.26
C ILE A 421 10.00 -7.09 -23.67
N ARG A 422 11.31 -6.82 -23.68
CA ARG A 422 11.86 -5.52 -23.26
C ARG A 422 11.62 -4.54 -24.39
N ALA A 423 10.65 -3.66 -24.20
CA ALA A 423 10.38 -2.59 -25.13
C ALA A 423 10.65 -1.23 -24.43
N PRO A 424 11.18 -0.23 -25.15
CA PRO A 424 11.51 1.08 -24.56
C PRO A 424 10.34 1.72 -23.84
N GLU A 425 9.12 1.57 -24.36
CA GLU A 425 7.89 2.08 -23.77
C GLU A 425 7.57 1.47 -22.40
N PHE A 426 8.10 0.29 -22.07
CA PHE A 426 7.87 -0.41 -20.79
C PHE A 426 9.10 -0.49 -19.89
N ALA A 427 10.22 0.09 -20.29
CA ALA A 427 11.49 0.03 -19.54
C ALA A 427 11.31 0.44 -18.06
N HIS A 428 10.48 1.46 -17.80
CA HIS A 428 10.18 1.96 -16.47
C HIS A 428 9.45 0.94 -15.56
N ALA A 429 8.76 -0.02 -16.15
CA ALA A 429 8.00 -1.05 -15.43
C ALA A 429 8.77 -2.36 -15.33
N GLN A 430 9.81 -2.54 -16.11
CA GLN A 430 10.69 -3.70 -16.15
C GLN A 430 12.02 -3.40 -15.45
N ALA A 431 12.98 -2.81 -16.13
CA ALA A 431 14.29 -2.45 -15.56
C ALA A 431 14.17 -1.46 -14.38
N GLY A 432 13.13 -0.62 -14.36
CA GLY A 432 12.86 0.36 -13.30
C GLY A 432 12.21 -0.21 -12.04
N THR A 433 12.03 -1.55 -11.92
CA THR A 433 11.41 -2.16 -10.75
C THR A 433 12.25 -3.32 -10.20
N LEU A 434 12.54 -3.30 -8.88
CA LEU A 434 13.37 -4.30 -8.24
C LEU A 434 12.74 -5.71 -8.28
N HIS A 435 11.44 -5.80 -8.01
CA HIS A 435 10.74 -7.08 -7.99
C HIS A 435 10.75 -7.79 -9.34
N PHE A 436 10.72 -7.06 -10.46
CA PHE A 436 10.81 -7.66 -11.80
C PHE A 436 12.16 -8.36 -12.03
N GLN A 437 13.25 -7.85 -11.44
CA GLN A 437 14.57 -8.45 -11.58
C GLN A 437 14.61 -9.86 -10.97
N HIS A 438 13.81 -10.14 -9.94
CA HIS A 438 13.69 -11.50 -9.40
C HIS A 438 13.16 -12.48 -10.43
N LEU A 439 12.15 -12.08 -11.22
CA LEU A 439 11.56 -12.95 -12.24
C LEU A 439 12.54 -13.32 -13.37
N VAL A 440 13.48 -12.43 -13.68
CA VAL A 440 14.40 -12.61 -14.83
C VAL A 440 15.72 -13.25 -14.40
N HIS A 441 16.24 -12.89 -13.21
CA HIS A 441 17.64 -13.18 -12.87
C HIS A 441 17.83 -14.11 -11.67
N SER A 442 16.84 -14.24 -10.78
CA SER A 442 17.01 -15.05 -9.58
C SER A 442 16.71 -16.52 -9.84
N HIS A 443 17.53 -17.42 -9.31
CA HIS A 443 17.34 -18.88 -9.39
C HIS A 443 17.05 -19.40 -10.80
N GLY A 444 17.83 -18.94 -11.80
CA GLY A 444 17.66 -19.32 -13.19
C GLY A 444 16.56 -18.55 -13.93
N GLY A 445 15.79 -17.72 -13.23
CA GLY A 445 14.70 -16.92 -13.77
C GLY A 445 13.44 -17.73 -14.03
N LEU A 446 12.30 -17.10 -13.86
CA LEU A 446 10.99 -17.61 -14.27
C LEU A 446 10.64 -17.15 -15.68
N VAL A 447 11.05 -15.93 -16.02
CA VAL A 447 10.63 -15.22 -17.22
C VAL A 447 11.80 -15.12 -18.20
N GLN A 448 11.62 -15.65 -19.41
CA GLN A 448 12.56 -15.43 -20.50
C GLN A 448 12.31 -14.05 -21.11
N ALA A 449 13.30 -13.15 -20.99
CA ALA A 449 13.21 -11.80 -21.50
C ALA A 449 13.89 -11.70 -22.89
N ALA A 450 13.14 -11.17 -23.86
CA ALA A 450 13.66 -10.87 -25.20
C ALA A 450 13.91 -9.36 -25.33
N ASP A 451 14.97 -8.96 -26.04
CA ASP A 451 15.30 -7.55 -26.31
C ASP A 451 14.53 -6.98 -27.53
N GLY A 452 13.51 -7.70 -27.99
CA GLY A 452 12.62 -7.25 -29.06
C GLY A 452 11.75 -8.39 -29.60
N LEU A 453 10.82 -8.04 -30.47
CA LEU A 453 9.86 -8.98 -31.04
C LEU A 453 10.52 -10.13 -31.83
N HIS A 454 11.58 -9.84 -32.59
CA HIS A 454 12.28 -10.84 -33.37
C HIS A 454 12.93 -11.93 -32.49
N GLU A 455 13.59 -11.53 -31.42
CA GLU A 455 14.18 -12.48 -30.47
C GLU A 455 13.10 -13.29 -29.76
N HIS A 456 12.01 -12.63 -29.35
CA HIS A 456 10.88 -13.27 -28.71
C HIS A 456 10.26 -14.36 -29.58
N VAL A 457 10.06 -14.09 -30.88
CA VAL A 457 9.53 -15.09 -31.86
C VAL A 457 10.44 -16.31 -31.91
N ARG A 458 11.77 -16.13 -31.91
CA ARG A 458 12.72 -17.27 -31.89
C ARG A 458 12.65 -18.06 -30.58
N GLN A 459 12.58 -17.36 -29.42
CA GLN A 459 12.43 -18.02 -28.13
C GLN A 459 11.12 -18.82 -28.06
N LEU A 460 10.05 -18.27 -28.62
CA LEU A 460 8.74 -18.92 -28.67
C LEU A 460 8.76 -20.15 -29.56
N ALA A 461 9.42 -20.09 -30.71
CA ALA A 461 9.60 -21.23 -31.62
C ALA A 461 10.30 -22.40 -30.91
N ALA A 462 11.37 -22.12 -30.18
CA ALA A 462 12.07 -23.11 -29.38
C ALA A 462 11.19 -23.76 -28.29
N ALA A 463 10.33 -22.97 -27.67
CA ALA A 463 9.44 -23.46 -26.61
C ALA A 463 8.26 -24.28 -27.11
N VAL A 464 7.71 -23.94 -28.29
CA VAL A 464 6.54 -24.63 -28.88
C VAL A 464 6.94 -25.87 -29.64
N GLY A 465 8.14 -25.88 -30.27
CA GLY A 465 8.65 -26.99 -31.10
C GLY A 465 9.41 -28.08 -30.35
N GLY A 466 9.70 -27.93 -29.08
CA GLY A 466 10.53 -28.85 -28.31
C GLY A 466 9.89 -29.33 -26.98
N PRO A 467 10.47 -30.39 -26.37
CA PRO A 467 10.12 -30.69 -24.99
C PRO A 467 10.46 -29.47 -24.12
N SER A 468 9.52 -29.02 -23.30
CA SER A 468 9.69 -27.86 -22.44
C SER A 468 10.93 -28.03 -21.54
N SER A 469 12.05 -27.46 -21.93
CA SER A 469 13.29 -27.42 -21.10
C SER A 469 13.16 -26.47 -19.90
N ALA A 470 12.07 -25.71 -19.86
CA ALA A 470 11.80 -24.71 -18.82
C ALA A 470 11.33 -25.31 -17.49
N GLY A 471 10.77 -26.54 -17.49
CA GLY A 471 10.11 -27.12 -16.34
C GLY A 471 10.95 -27.22 -15.05
N ALA A 472 12.23 -27.59 -15.13
CA ALA A 472 13.09 -27.69 -13.94
C ALA A 472 13.39 -26.30 -13.34
N ALA A 473 13.82 -25.35 -14.16
CA ALA A 473 14.12 -23.98 -13.73
C ALA A 473 12.88 -23.28 -13.17
N HIS A 474 11.72 -23.46 -13.78
CA HIS A 474 10.47 -22.92 -13.25
C HIS A 474 10.12 -23.52 -11.90
N ARG A 475 10.19 -24.83 -11.73
CA ARG A 475 9.93 -25.49 -10.43
C ARG A 475 10.89 -25.02 -9.36
N ASP A 476 12.17 -24.81 -9.66
CA ASP A 476 13.15 -24.30 -8.71
C ASP A 476 12.86 -22.85 -8.32
N PHE A 477 12.46 -22.01 -9.31
CA PHE A 477 12.01 -20.66 -9.02
C PHE A 477 10.75 -20.65 -8.15
N VAL A 478 9.71 -21.44 -8.52
CA VAL A 478 8.44 -21.53 -7.77
C VAL A 478 8.70 -22.03 -6.35
N ARG A 479 9.59 -23.03 -6.17
CA ARG A 479 10.01 -23.47 -4.85
C ARG A 479 10.64 -22.34 -4.07
N TRP A 480 11.59 -21.63 -4.63
CA TRP A 480 12.30 -20.56 -3.93
C TRP A 480 11.40 -19.36 -3.63
N PHE A 481 10.54 -18.98 -4.57
CA PHE A 481 9.81 -17.70 -4.48
C PHE A 481 8.39 -17.83 -3.90
N ILE A 482 7.71 -18.94 -4.16
CA ILE A 482 6.29 -19.15 -3.80
C ILE A 482 6.14 -20.12 -2.63
N ARG A 483 6.76 -21.31 -2.70
CA ARG A 483 6.65 -22.39 -1.71
C ARG A 483 8.02 -22.80 -1.17
N PRO A 484 8.70 -21.94 -0.37
CA PRO A 484 10.07 -22.19 0.09
C PRO A 484 10.21 -23.44 0.97
N HIS A 485 9.13 -23.90 1.58
CA HIS A 485 9.10 -25.09 2.43
C HIS A 485 8.84 -26.40 1.65
N GLY A 486 8.65 -26.34 0.33
CA GLY A 486 8.40 -27.48 -0.54
C GLY A 486 7.21 -27.28 -1.44
N LEU A 487 7.29 -27.74 -2.71
CA LEU A 487 6.23 -27.53 -3.70
C LEU A 487 4.91 -28.18 -3.28
N ASP A 488 4.98 -29.32 -2.58
CA ASP A 488 3.82 -30.10 -2.14
C ASP A 488 3.28 -29.65 -0.77
N VAL A 489 3.87 -28.59 -0.19
CA VAL A 489 3.48 -28.09 1.13
C VAL A 489 2.60 -26.85 0.95
N PRO A 490 1.29 -26.94 1.26
CA PRO A 490 0.40 -25.78 1.23
C PRO A 490 0.86 -24.69 2.21
N VAL A 491 0.79 -23.44 1.78
CA VAL A 491 1.27 -22.29 2.56
C VAL A 491 0.25 -21.82 3.60
N SER A 492 -1.04 -21.92 3.30
CA SER A 492 -2.09 -21.46 4.24
C SER A 492 -2.02 -22.11 5.62
N PRO A 493 -1.78 -23.44 5.75
CA PRO A 493 -1.51 -24.07 7.05
C PRO A 493 -0.21 -23.60 7.69
N LEU A 494 0.85 -23.32 6.91
CA LEU A 494 2.11 -22.78 7.44
C LEU A 494 1.92 -21.38 7.99
N PHE A 495 1.11 -20.55 7.32
CA PHE A 495 0.74 -19.23 7.80
C PHE A 495 0.01 -19.32 9.16
N ALA A 496 -0.99 -20.23 9.28
CA ALA A 496 -1.70 -20.43 10.54
C ALA A 496 -0.74 -20.89 11.65
N ARG A 497 0.16 -21.82 11.36
CA ARG A 497 1.19 -22.27 12.32
C ARG A 497 2.11 -21.11 12.75
N ALA A 498 2.56 -20.27 11.82
CA ALA A 498 3.38 -19.11 12.17
C ALA A 498 2.62 -18.17 13.13
N ILE A 499 1.33 -18.00 12.95
CA ILE A 499 0.47 -17.24 13.86
C ILE A 499 0.40 -17.90 15.24
N ASP A 500 0.24 -19.22 15.32
CA ASP A 500 0.28 -19.99 16.58
C ASP A 500 1.60 -19.77 17.33
N GLU A 501 2.73 -19.83 16.62
CA GLU A 501 4.04 -19.62 17.22
C GLU A 501 4.22 -18.20 17.75
N LEU A 502 3.75 -17.18 17.01
CA LEU A 502 3.77 -15.80 17.47
C LEU A 502 2.94 -15.59 18.74
N GLN A 503 1.84 -16.30 18.88
CA GLN A 503 0.97 -16.21 20.05
C GLN A 503 1.55 -16.88 21.30
N ARG A 504 2.36 -17.93 21.14
CA ARG A 504 3.05 -18.59 22.25
C ARG A 504 4.15 -17.74 22.89
N LEU A 505 4.63 -16.71 22.18
CA LEU A 505 5.61 -15.77 22.73
C LEU A 505 4.98 -14.97 23.88
N PRO A 506 5.75 -14.57 24.92
CA PRO A 506 5.26 -13.72 25.99
C PRO A 506 4.61 -12.43 25.44
N ARG A 507 3.46 -12.01 26.01
CA ARG A 507 2.83 -10.74 25.60
C ARG A 507 3.84 -9.59 25.69
N PRO A 508 3.93 -8.72 24.67
CA PRO A 508 4.81 -7.56 24.76
C PRO A 508 4.33 -6.62 25.87
N SER A 509 5.27 -6.02 26.57
CA SER A 509 4.93 -4.97 27.53
C SER A 509 4.36 -3.76 26.80
N PRO A 510 3.29 -3.12 27.30
CA PRO A 510 2.77 -1.87 26.75
C PRO A 510 3.87 -0.83 26.58
N ARG A 511 4.02 -0.32 25.37
CA ARG A 511 5.01 0.72 25.04
C ARG A 511 4.35 2.09 25.12
N GLY A 512 4.19 2.59 26.34
CA GLY A 512 3.68 3.94 26.56
C GLY A 512 4.64 5.02 26.06
N ASP A 513 4.09 6.19 25.82
CA ASP A 513 4.89 7.37 25.47
C ASP A 513 5.81 7.76 26.65
N THR A 514 7.08 7.97 26.36
CA THR A 514 8.00 8.52 27.36
C THR A 514 7.61 9.97 27.70
N TRP A 515 7.97 10.43 28.90
CA TRP A 515 7.69 11.80 29.31
C TRP A 515 8.27 12.84 28.33
N LEU A 516 9.41 12.55 27.70
CA LEU A 516 10.04 13.40 26.67
C LEU A 516 9.14 13.55 25.43
N VAL A 517 8.56 12.44 24.95
CA VAL A 517 7.61 12.44 23.82
C VAL A 517 6.39 13.29 24.16
N VAL A 518 5.82 13.10 25.37
CA VAL A 518 4.65 13.86 25.81
C VAL A 518 4.97 15.36 25.94
N ALA A 519 6.15 15.70 26.48
CA ALA A 519 6.60 17.07 26.62
C ALA A 519 6.87 17.78 25.29
N ALA A 520 7.33 17.04 24.27
CA ALA A 520 7.60 17.59 22.93
C ALA A 520 6.33 17.74 22.04
N ARG A 521 5.21 17.11 22.38
CA ARG A 521 3.96 17.17 21.60
C ARG A 521 3.40 18.56 21.33
N PRO A 522 3.47 19.56 22.25
CA PRO A 522 3.02 20.92 21.93
C PRO A 522 3.79 21.55 20.76
N VAL A 523 5.11 21.28 20.66
CA VAL A 523 5.92 21.75 19.54
C VAL A 523 5.49 21.04 18.25
N ALA A 524 5.33 19.73 18.30
CA ALA A 524 4.85 18.94 17.17
C ALA A 524 3.44 19.35 16.73
N LEU A 525 2.55 19.74 17.65
CA LEU A 525 1.23 20.27 17.31
C LEU A 525 1.34 21.61 16.57
N GLY A 526 2.27 22.48 16.94
CA GLY A 526 2.57 23.69 16.17
C GLY A 526 2.99 23.37 14.73
N LEU A 527 3.88 22.36 14.54
CA LEU A 527 4.26 21.86 13.22
C LEU A 527 3.07 21.25 12.48
N ALA A 528 2.15 20.58 13.19
CA ALA A 528 0.94 20.01 12.63
C ALA A 528 0.04 21.08 11.99
N TYR A 529 -0.19 22.19 12.68
CA TYR A 529 -0.95 23.32 12.12
C TYR A 529 -0.25 23.97 10.92
N VAL A 530 1.08 24.06 10.94
CA VAL A 530 1.85 24.53 9.77
C VAL A 530 1.70 23.56 8.60
N ALA A 531 1.89 22.25 8.83
CA ALA A 531 1.74 21.23 7.81
C ALA A 531 0.34 21.21 7.20
N HIS A 532 -0.70 21.30 8.04
CA HIS A 532 -2.09 21.39 7.62
C HIS A 532 -2.33 22.57 6.67
N THR A 533 -1.77 23.74 6.98
CA THR A 533 -1.94 24.92 6.12
C THR A 533 -1.16 24.83 4.82
N LEU A 534 0.06 24.28 4.88
CA LEU A 534 0.86 24.07 3.68
C LEU A 534 0.21 23.04 2.73
N ALA A 535 -0.57 22.11 3.27
CA ALA A 535 -1.34 21.16 2.49
C ALA A 535 -2.53 21.80 1.75
N GLU A 536 -3.07 22.93 2.25
CA GLU A 536 -4.23 23.62 1.65
C GLU A 536 -3.89 24.53 0.46
N ASP A 537 -2.65 24.54 -0.03
CA ASP A 537 -2.18 25.36 -1.18
C ASP A 537 -2.59 26.85 -1.12
N ARG A 538 -2.60 27.41 0.10
CA ARG A 538 -2.95 28.82 0.30
C ARG A 538 -1.84 29.76 -0.13
N PRO A 539 -2.15 31.02 -0.53
CA PRO A 539 -1.16 31.98 -0.99
C PRO A 539 -0.06 32.24 0.06
N LEU A 540 1.19 32.37 -0.36
CA LEU A 540 2.39 32.53 0.48
C LEU A 540 2.30 33.62 1.56
N TRP A 541 1.49 34.67 1.39
CA TRP A 541 1.31 35.70 2.42
C TRP A 541 0.59 35.20 3.68
N VAL A 542 -0.21 34.14 3.57
CA VAL A 542 -0.84 33.46 4.75
C VAL A 542 0.25 32.85 5.62
N TYR A 543 1.36 32.42 5.04
CA TYR A 543 2.49 31.82 5.75
C TYR A 543 3.34 32.87 6.48
N ALA A 544 3.45 34.08 5.97
CA ALA A 544 4.16 35.17 6.63
C ALA A 544 3.51 35.66 7.95
N LEU A 545 2.21 35.46 8.11
CA LEU A 545 1.45 35.84 9.33
C LEU A 545 1.44 34.77 10.42
N ARG A 546 1.85 33.54 10.13
CA ARG A 546 1.75 32.39 11.01
C ARG A 546 2.81 32.27 12.12
N PRO A 547 4.04 32.74 12.01
CA PRO A 547 4.96 32.76 13.16
C PRO A 547 4.35 33.48 14.36
N PHE A 548 3.55 34.53 14.12
CA PHE A 548 2.82 35.26 15.16
C PHE A 548 1.64 34.46 15.75
N LEU A 549 0.94 33.67 14.93
CA LEU A 549 -0.15 32.81 15.40
C LEU A 549 0.38 31.57 16.14
N THR A 550 1.48 31.00 15.70
CA THR A 550 2.14 29.87 16.37
C THR A 550 2.74 30.30 17.72
N ALA A 551 3.36 31.46 17.81
CA ALA A 551 3.89 31.96 19.06
C ALA A 551 2.78 32.21 20.10
N THR A 552 1.60 32.67 19.68
CA THR A 552 0.44 32.86 20.57
C THR A 552 -0.18 31.54 21.00
N VAL A 553 -0.27 30.55 20.13
CA VAL A 553 -0.75 29.17 20.44
C VAL A 553 0.24 28.49 21.39
N TRP A 554 1.54 28.69 21.16
CA TRP A 554 2.61 28.13 22.01
C TRP A 554 2.60 28.70 23.41
N ALA A 555 2.54 30.04 23.53
CA ALA A 555 2.43 30.72 24.81
C ALA A 555 1.17 30.26 25.59
N TRP A 556 0.06 30.06 24.88
CA TRP A 556 -1.18 29.58 25.46
C TRP A 556 -1.11 28.10 25.90
N ALA A 557 -0.49 27.22 25.11
CA ALA A 557 -0.32 25.81 25.45
C ALA A 557 0.60 25.59 26.65
N VAL A 558 1.66 26.41 26.78
CA VAL A 558 2.54 26.42 27.97
C VAL A 558 1.77 26.87 29.21
N VAL A 559 0.96 27.93 29.10
CA VAL A 559 0.15 28.44 30.19
C VAL A 559 -0.91 27.43 30.65
N VAL A 560 -1.58 26.74 29.75
CA VAL A 560 -2.57 25.71 30.13
C VAL A 560 -1.91 24.53 30.85
N ARG A 561 -0.71 24.12 30.44
CA ARG A 561 0.02 23.04 31.12
C ARG A 561 0.58 23.46 32.48
N MET A 562 1.05 24.67 32.59
CA MET A 562 1.43 25.21 33.89
C MET A 562 0.22 25.26 34.83
N GLN A 563 -0.98 25.58 34.33
CA GLN A 563 -2.21 25.53 35.12
C GLN A 563 -2.59 24.10 35.54
N ASP A 564 -2.43 23.11 34.68
CA ASP A 564 -2.74 21.71 35.01
C ASP A 564 -1.71 21.09 35.96
N ALA A 565 -0.42 21.40 35.76
CA ALA A 565 0.63 21.03 36.71
C ALA A 565 0.39 21.69 38.08
N TRP A 566 0.02 22.97 38.09
CA TRP A 566 -0.33 23.71 39.30
C TRP A 566 -1.56 23.15 40.02
N ARG A 567 -2.58 22.70 39.29
CA ARG A 567 -3.77 22.04 39.86
C ARG A 567 -3.44 20.72 40.56
N ARG A 568 -2.45 19.98 40.10
CA ARG A 568 -2.03 18.70 40.70
C ARG A 568 -1.14 18.88 41.96
N PHE A 569 -0.46 20.02 42.08
CA PHE A 569 0.49 20.27 43.17
C PHE A 569 -0.10 21.07 44.37
N SER A 570 -1.34 21.53 44.33
CA SER A 570 -1.87 22.44 45.33
C SER A 570 -2.59 21.75 46.50
N GLY A 571 -1.86 21.41 47.54
CA GLY A 571 -2.40 21.26 48.91
C GLY A 571 -2.86 22.59 49.49
N SER A 572 -3.66 22.55 50.55
CA SER A 572 -4.56 23.54 51.14
C SER A 572 -4.03 24.93 51.49
N GLY A 573 -2.76 25.27 51.31
CA GLY A 573 -2.18 26.58 51.66
C GLY A 573 -2.19 27.67 50.59
N VAL A 574 -2.47 27.33 49.34
CA VAL A 574 -2.20 28.19 48.16
C VAL A 574 -3.44 28.92 47.62
N LYS A 575 -4.62 28.71 48.21
CA LYS A 575 -5.89 29.29 47.72
C LYS A 575 -5.93 30.83 47.67
N ARG A 576 -5.18 31.53 48.52
CA ARG A 576 -5.20 33.01 48.59
C ARG A 576 -4.28 33.66 47.53
N MET A 577 -3.10 33.09 47.28
CA MET A 577 -2.16 33.57 46.27
C MET A 577 -2.68 33.30 44.86
N ARG A 578 -3.44 32.22 44.69
CA ARG A 578 -4.05 31.77 43.43
C ARG A 578 -5.06 32.78 42.86
N ARG A 579 -5.88 33.45 43.68
CA ARG A 579 -6.86 34.46 43.22
C ARG A 579 -6.19 35.74 42.72
N SER A 580 -5.10 36.18 43.33
CA SER A 580 -4.36 37.37 42.92
C SER A 580 -3.62 37.16 41.59
N VAL A 581 -2.90 36.02 41.44
CA VAL A 581 -2.16 35.68 40.23
C VAL A 581 -3.12 35.44 39.05
N TYR A 582 -4.26 34.78 39.31
CA TYR A 582 -5.27 34.54 38.28
C TYR A 582 -5.91 35.85 37.78
N ARG A 583 -6.16 36.81 38.63
CA ARG A 583 -6.73 38.11 38.28
C ARG A 583 -5.75 38.90 37.39
N VAL A 584 -4.50 39.05 37.83
CA VAL A 584 -3.46 39.75 37.04
C VAL A 584 -3.22 39.09 35.71
N TRP A 585 -3.22 37.75 35.67
CA TRP A 585 -3.06 37.01 34.43
C TRP A 585 -4.26 37.15 33.48
N TYR A 586 -5.49 37.06 34.02
CA TYR A 586 -6.71 37.20 33.23
C TYR A 586 -6.82 38.60 32.62
N GLU A 587 -6.53 39.64 33.38
CA GLU A 587 -6.52 41.02 32.90
C GLU A 587 -5.43 41.25 31.84
N SER A 588 -4.22 40.72 32.03
CA SER A 588 -3.12 40.78 31.08
C SER A 588 -3.43 40.02 29.78
N SER A 589 -4.04 38.84 29.88
CA SER A 589 -4.40 38.05 28.71
C SER A 589 -5.52 38.70 27.86
N GLN A 590 -6.47 39.38 28.52
CA GLN A 590 -7.53 40.15 27.84
C GLN A 590 -6.94 41.37 27.11
N GLU A 591 -5.97 42.06 27.74
CA GLU A 591 -5.31 43.23 27.16
C GLU A 591 -4.43 42.86 25.97
N VAL A 592 -3.66 41.75 26.07
CA VAL A 592 -2.90 41.18 24.95
C VAL A 592 -3.83 40.76 23.82
N GLY A 593 -4.95 40.09 24.13
CA GLY A 593 -5.97 39.70 23.14
C GLY A 593 -6.60 40.91 22.42
N LYS A 594 -6.82 42.02 23.13
CA LYS A 594 -7.31 43.28 22.54
C LYS A 594 -6.25 43.93 21.64
N ARG A 595 -4.97 43.94 22.07
CA ARG A 595 -3.85 44.50 21.27
C ARG A 595 -3.61 43.69 20.01
N VAL A 596 -3.63 42.34 20.08
CA VAL A 596 -3.52 41.45 18.91
C VAL A 596 -4.67 41.66 17.94
N ARG A 597 -5.92 41.74 18.41
CA ARG A 597 -7.08 42.04 17.54
C ARG A 597 -6.98 43.41 16.88
N ARG A 598 -6.48 44.43 17.57
CA ARG A 598 -6.25 45.80 17.00
C ARG A 598 -5.11 45.77 15.96
N ALA A 599 -4.02 45.06 16.25
CA ALA A 599 -2.91 44.89 15.30
C ALA A 599 -3.32 44.16 14.05
N ASN A 600 -4.07 43.06 14.17
CA ASN A 600 -4.60 42.29 13.03
C ASN A 600 -5.58 43.14 12.19
N LYS A 601 -6.41 43.97 12.82
CA LYS A 601 -7.34 44.86 12.10
C LYS A 601 -6.58 45.97 11.33
N LYS A 602 -5.51 46.53 11.91
CA LYS A 602 -4.64 47.49 11.24
C LYS A 602 -3.84 46.86 10.09
N LEU A 603 -3.34 45.64 10.25
CA LEU A 603 -2.60 44.89 9.26
C LEU A 603 -3.50 44.49 8.09
N ALA A 604 -4.70 43.97 8.36
CA ALA A 604 -5.68 43.64 7.32
C ALA A 604 -6.12 44.86 6.49
N LYS A 605 -6.16 46.04 7.11
CA LYS A 605 -6.44 47.31 6.41
C LYS A 605 -5.26 47.71 5.50
N ARG A 606 -4.01 47.56 5.97
CA ARG A 606 -2.80 47.84 5.17
C ARG A 606 -2.66 46.88 4.00
N ILE A 607 -2.95 45.60 4.20
CA ILE A 607 -2.89 44.58 3.14
C ILE A 607 -3.95 44.86 2.05
N ARG A 608 -5.19 45.25 2.45
CA ARG A 608 -6.23 45.64 1.47
C ARG A 608 -5.83 46.87 0.66
N SER A 609 -5.22 47.88 1.31
CA SER A 609 -4.75 49.08 0.59
C SER A 609 -3.55 48.77 -0.33
N ALA A 610 -2.63 47.88 0.08
CA ALA A 610 -1.53 47.44 -0.79
C ALA A 610 -2.04 46.61 -1.98
N GLY A 611 -3.02 45.71 -1.77
CA GLY A 611 -3.61 44.93 -2.85
C GLY A 611 -4.35 45.80 -3.88
N VAL A 612 -4.99 46.90 -3.46
CA VAL A 612 -5.59 47.88 -4.35
C VAL A 612 -4.52 48.68 -5.13
N ALA A 613 -3.39 49.00 -4.48
CA ALA A 613 -2.26 49.67 -5.13
C ALA A 613 -1.61 48.79 -6.20
N VAL A 614 -1.38 47.49 -5.90
CA VAL A 614 -0.85 46.52 -6.86
C VAL A 614 -1.79 46.34 -8.06
N LYS A 615 -3.10 46.21 -7.85
CA LYS A 615 -4.08 46.15 -8.95
C LYS A 615 -4.12 47.43 -9.81
N ARG A 616 -3.84 48.60 -9.21
CA ARG A 616 -3.76 49.88 -9.97
C ARG A 616 -2.49 49.94 -10.83
N VAL A 617 -1.37 49.42 -10.28
CA VAL A 617 -0.10 49.35 -11.03
C VAL A 617 -0.21 48.33 -12.18
N ALA A 618 -0.76 47.14 -11.92
CA ALA A 618 -0.99 46.11 -12.95
C ALA A 618 -1.91 46.63 -14.08
N ARG A 619 -3.02 47.32 -13.75
CA ARG A 619 -3.88 47.98 -14.79
C ARG A 619 -3.16 49.08 -15.58
N ARG A 620 -2.19 49.80 -15.01
CA ARG A 620 -1.39 50.80 -15.73
C ARG A 620 -0.27 50.18 -16.56
N ALA A 621 0.17 48.98 -16.24
CA ALA A 621 1.18 48.24 -16.98
C ALA A 621 0.62 47.33 -18.09
N GLY A 622 -0.71 47.32 -18.31
CA GLY A 622 -1.31 46.54 -19.38
C GLY A 622 -1.31 45.01 -19.14
N VAL A 623 -1.15 44.58 -17.88
CA VAL A 623 -1.21 43.18 -17.49
C VAL A 623 -2.48 42.89 -16.72
#